data_6770ecf995b1ae681cf1301fe8ad744f
#
_entry.id   6770ecf995b1ae681cf1301fe8ad744f
#
_cell.length_a   1.000
_cell.length_b   1.000
_cell.length_c   1.000
_cell.angle_alpha   90.00
_cell.angle_beta   90.00
_cell.angle_gamma   90.00
#
_symmetry.space_group_name_H-M   'P 1'
#
loop_
_entity.id
_entity.type
_entity.pdbx_description
1 polymer ?
#
loop_
_entity_poly.entity_id
_entity_poly.type
_entity_poly.pdbx_seq_one_letter_code
_entity_poly.pdbx_strand_id
1 'polypeptide(L)'
;MGKNSRNTKSLIGVLACAAVPLTGWAQSSSLQIYGVMDLGLSSYRAEGAGSRQMLTSSGNQASRIGFRGYEALGDGMGAGFDMEAGLNADTGTGQVSNTNNQPSGATSNSSGALTFNRKSFLYLRSQSLGEIRLGRDYTPAFWNMFLYDPFRVGVGMSAHVLHGTTVTSFRASNSVGYLSPGCSGPGCKGLFFQGMIAFGENSGGPDRQNGRVYGARAGYGGKNWDAAVGLATTLNKAADDYAQYNAAASYLWQDHKFMVLVGENRTGNRIATLDNADRVRFWQLGAVWKVGAAGNIPMSFMRLTRNDASGSSSQKYAMGYVHNLSKRTALYGTYTYVDNKGSINLPVATGSLSGPIPVPGGNASGFDLGLRHSF
;
A
#
# COMPACT_ATOMS: atom_id res chain seq x y z
N MET A 1 -61.07 -26.82 36.35
CA MET A 1 -59.89 -26.01 36.56
C MET A 1 -59.16 -25.84 35.24
N GLY A 2 -59.36 -24.74 34.60
CA GLY A 2 -59.02 -24.50 33.21
C GLY A 2 -57.57 -24.20 32.95
N LYS A 3 -57.00 -24.74 31.85
CA LYS A 3 -55.76 -24.34 31.23
C LYS A 3 -56.04 -23.41 30.04
N ASN A 4 -55.72 -22.17 30.18
CA ASN A 4 -55.72 -21.21 29.07
C ASN A 4 -54.43 -21.39 28.28
N SER A 5 -54.50 -21.87 27.04
CA SER A 5 -53.44 -21.83 26.06
C SER A 5 -53.59 -20.57 25.21
N ARG A 6 -52.65 -19.65 25.31
CA ARG A 6 -52.56 -18.48 24.42
C ARG A 6 -51.85 -18.88 23.13
N ASN A 7 -52.60 -18.95 22.05
CA ASN A 7 -52.07 -19.09 20.68
C ASN A 7 -51.46 -17.73 20.25
N THR A 8 -50.16 -17.68 20.11
CA THR A 8 -49.43 -16.61 19.43
C THR A 8 -49.38 -16.89 17.94
N LYS A 9 -50.18 -16.22 17.14
CA LYS A 9 -50.12 -16.31 15.68
C LYS A 9 -48.96 -15.43 15.21
N SER A 10 -47.88 -16.05 14.72
CA SER A 10 -46.78 -15.37 13.99
C SER A 10 -47.31 -14.92 12.63
N LEU A 11 -47.39 -13.61 12.40
CA LEU A 11 -47.59 -13.03 11.08
C LEU A 11 -46.24 -13.06 10.34
N ILE A 12 -46.07 -14.02 9.44
CA ILE A 12 -44.99 -14.00 8.45
C ILE A 12 -45.47 -13.14 7.29
N GLY A 13 -45.03 -11.88 7.23
CA GLY A 13 -45.22 -11.02 6.09
C GLY A 13 -44.34 -11.46 4.92
N VAL A 14 -44.94 -12.08 3.92
CA VAL A 14 -44.25 -12.36 2.64
C VAL A 14 -44.18 -11.05 1.88
N LEU A 15 -42.97 -10.47 1.81
CA LEU A 15 -42.67 -9.38 0.89
C LEU A 15 -42.61 -9.98 -0.53
N ALA A 16 -43.65 -9.83 -1.30
CA ALA A 16 -43.66 -10.11 -2.72
C ALA A 16 -42.83 -9.03 -3.44
N CYS A 17 -41.61 -9.33 -3.78
CA CYS A 17 -40.83 -8.54 -4.73
C CYS A 17 -41.50 -8.66 -6.11
N ALA A 18 -42.18 -7.61 -6.53
CA ALA A 18 -42.67 -7.47 -7.90
C ALA A 18 -41.43 -7.40 -8.82
N ALA A 19 -41.20 -8.46 -9.60
CA ALA A 19 -40.23 -8.45 -10.67
C ALA A 19 -40.74 -7.54 -11.79
N VAL A 20 -40.28 -6.29 -11.82
CA VAL A 20 -40.45 -5.40 -12.97
C VAL A 20 -39.50 -5.91 -14.05
N PRO A 21 -39.96 -6.25 -15.27
CA PRO A 21 -39.05 -6.57 -16.36
C PRO A 21 -38.28 -5.31 -16.72
N LEU A 22 -37.02 -5.26 -16.30
CA LEU A 22 -36.07 -4.26 -16.76
C LEU A 22 -35.80 -4.57 -18.24
N THR A 23 -36.39 -3.81 -19.14
CA THR A 23 -35.99 -3.78 -20.54
C THR A 23 -34.50 -3.49 -20.59
N GLY A 24 -33.72 -4.48 -21.00
CA GLY A 24 -32.27 -4.43 -20.99
C GLY A 24 -31.73 -3.35 -21.93
N TRP A 25 -31.33 -2.23 -21.37
CA TRP A 25 -30.35 -1.37 -22.00
C TRP A 25 -29.06 -2.16 -22.00
N ALA A 26 -28.41 -2.27 -23.17
CA ALA A 26 -27.12 -2.92 -23.28
C ALA A 26 -26.10 -2.14 -22.40
N GLN A 27 -25.98 -2.52 -21.15
CA GLN A 27 -25.04 -1.95 -20.20
C GLN A 27 -23.63 -2.39 -20.61
N SER A 28 -22.73 -1.43 -20.77
CA SER A 28 -21.34 -1.75 -21.05
C SER A 28 -20.71 -2.36 -19.79
N SER A 29 -20.58 -3.68 -19.78
CA SER A 29 -19.82 -4.40 -18.77
C SER A 29 -18.44 -4.74 -19.31
N SER A 30 -17.42 -4.68 -18.47
CA SER A 30 -16.07 -5.06 -18.81
C SER A 30 -15.45 -5.95 -17.76
N LEU A 31 -14.77 -7.00 -18.19
CA LEU A 31 -13.90 -7.81 -17.36
C LEU A 31 -12.48 -7.72 -17.94
N GLN A 32 -11.51 -7.37 -17.11
CA GLN A 32 -10.12 -7.27 -17.51
C GLN A 32 -9.24 -8.11 -16.58
N ILE A 33 -8.38 -8.92 -17.19
CA ILE A 33 -7.24 -9.54 -16.55
C ILE A 33 -6.04 -8.63 -16.80
N TYR A 34 -5.26 -8.33 -15.79
CA TYR A 34 -4.07 -7.50 -15.90
C TYR A 34 -2.96 -7.99 -14.96
N GLY A 35 -1.74 -7.62 -15.23
CA GLY A 35 -0.65 -7.99 -14.36
C GLY A 35 0.68 -7.32 -14.69
N VAL A 36 1.67 -7.66 -13.88
CA VAL A 36 3.07 -7.27 -14.04
C VAL A 36 3.95 -8.45 -13.66
N MET A 37 4.88 -8.78 -14.52
CA MET A 37 6.03 -9.64 -14.23
C MET A 37 7.26 -8.76 -14.19
N ASP A 38 7.96 -8.76 -13.07
CA ASP A 38 9.15 -7.94 -12.84
C ASP A 38 10.19 -8.81 -12.13
N LEU A 39 11.25 -9.12 -12.86
CA LEU A 39 12.36 -9.98 -12.42
C LEU A 39 13.68 -9.27 -12.64
N GLY A 40 14.60 -9.42 -11.69
CA GLY A 40 15.92 -8.81 -11.77
C GLY A 40 16.99 -9.58 -11.02
N LEU A 41 18.22 -9.38 -11.46
CA LEU A 41 19.41 -9.81 -10.74
C LEU A 41 19.76 -8.74 -9.72
N SER A 42 19.92 -9.15 -8.47
CA SER A 42 20.20 -8.26 -7.35
C SER A 42 21.47 -8.69 -6.62
N SER A 43 22.24 -7.69 -6.22
CA SER A 43 23.43 -7.89 -5.37
C SER A 43 23.36 -6.91 -4.21
N TYR A 44 23.17 -7.43 -2.98
CA TYR A 44 23.05 -6.63 -1.77
C TYR A 44 24.19 -6.97 -0.81
N ARG A 45 24.71 -5.93 -0.16
CA ARG A 45 25.76 -6.04 0.83
C ARG A 45 25.38 -5.27 2.09
N ALA A 46 25.72 -5.82 3.25
CA ALA A 46 25.55 -5.16 4.54
C ALA A 46 26.79 -5.35 5.40
N GLU A 47 27.16 -4.30 6.12
CA GLU A 47 28.28 -4.31 7.05
C GLU A 47 28.04 -5.31 8.17
N GLY A 48 29.02 -6.17 8.44
CA GLY A 48 28.94 -7.24 9.44
C GLY A 48 28.12 -8.47 9.01
N ALA A 49 27.42 -8.45 7.86
CA ALA A 49 26.56 -9.56 7.40
C ALA A 49 26.90 -10.08 5.98
N GLY A 50 27.93 -9.50 5.33
CA GLY A 50 28.40 -9.95 4.03
C GLY A 50 27.53 -9.50 2.85
N SER A 51 27.51 -10.31 1.77
CA SER A 51 26.78 -10.02 0.53
C SER A 51 25.87 -11.17 0.13
N ARG A 52 24.78 -10.84 -0.58
CA ARG A 52 23.84 -11.80 -1.14
C ARG A 52 23.53 -11.45 -2.59
N GLN A 53 23.64 -12.45 -3.47
CA GLN A 53 23.20 -12.35 -4.86
C GLN A 53 21.92 -13.17 -5.04
N MET A 54 20.96 -12.62 -5.78
CA MET A 54 19.62 -13.18 -5.89
C MET A 54 19.04 -12.90 -7.27
N LEU A 55 18.17 -13.79 -7.74
CA LEU A 55 17.08 -13.41 -8.64
C LEU A 55 15.95 -12.86 -7.77
N THR A 56 15.47 -11.67 -8.07
CA THR A 56 14.45 -11.00 -7.26
C THR A 56 13.21 -10.67 -8.07
N SER A 57 12.10 -10.57 -7.39
CA SER A 57 10.82 -10.11 -7.93
C SER A 57 10.52 -8.70 -7.47
N SER A 58 9.94 -7.87 -8.36
CA SER A 58 9.41 -6.55 -7.98
C SER A 58 10.46 -5.45 -7.78
N GLY A 59 11.55 -5.46 -8.52
CA GLY A 59 12.60 -4.44 -8.40
C GLY A 59 12.20 -3.04 -8.91
N ASN A 60 11.26 -2.95 -9.87
CA ASN A 60 10.77 -1.68 -10.42
C ASN A 60 9.26 -1.51 -10.28
N GLN A 61 8.49 -2.59 -10.42
CA GLN A 61 7.07 -2.63 -10.09
C GLN A 61 6.72 -3.93 -9.37
N ALA A 62 5.76 -3.87 -8.45
CA ALA A 62 5.32 -5.08 -7.76
C ALA A 62 4.74 -6.09 -8.76
N SER A 63 5.34 -7.29 -8.82
CA SER A 63 4.83 -8.42 -9.60
C SER A 63 3.48 -8.83 -9.04
N ARG A 64 2.49 -8.99 -9.92
CA ARG A 64 1.09 -9.22 -9.54
C ARG A 64 0.25 -9.72 -10.69
N ILE A 65 -0.86 -10.35 -10.35
CA ILE A 65 -1.98 -10.62 -11.25
C ILE A 65 -3.26 -10.03 -10.65
N GLY A 66 -4.14 -9.50 -11.49
CA GLY A 66 -5.39 -8.90 -11.04
C GLY A 66 -6.53 -9.12 -12.01
N PHE A 67 -7.72 -9.03 -11.45
CA PHE A 67 -9.00 -9.08 -12.15
C PHE A 67 -9.81 -7.86 -11.74
N ARG A 68 -10.36 -7.16 -12.69
CA ARG A 68 -11.28 -6.06 -12.41
C ARG A 68 -12.48 -6.11 -13.33
N GLY A 69 -13.64 -5.88 -12.75
CA GLY A 69 -14.89 -5.80 -13.47
C GLY A 69 -15.55 -4.44 -13.26
N TYR A 70 -16.30 -4.00 -14.25
CA TYR A 70 -17.09 -2.79 -14.16
C TYR A 70 -18.40 -2.97 -14.92
N GLU A 71 -19.48 -2.46 -14.35
CA GLU A 71 -20.80 -2.39 -14.94
C GLU A 71 -21.36 -0.97 -14.79
N ALA A 72 -21.81 -0.37 -15.89
CA ALA A 72 -22.51 0.90 -15.87
C ALA A 72 -23.97 0.66 -15.48
N LEU A 73 -24.46 1.35 -14.44
CA LEU A 73 -25.83 1.22 -13.91
C LEU A 73 -26.78 2.30 -14.44
N GLY A 74 -26.28 3.22 -15.29
CA GLY A 74 -27.04 4.38 -15.75
C GLY A 74 -26.83 5.60 -14.85
N ASP A 75 -27.30 6.76 -15.29
CA ASP A 75 -27.33 8.03 -14.54
C ASP A 75 -26.02 8.43 -13.85
N GLY A 76 -24.89 8.10 -14.47
CA GLY A 76 -23.57 8.35 -13.91
C GLY A 76 -23.16 7.41 -12.75
N MET A 77 -23.93 6.35 -12.54
CA MET A 77 -23.66 5.30 -11.55
C MET A 77 -22.95 4.11 -12.21
N GLY A 78 -22.14 3.42 -11.42
CA GLY A 78 -21.50 2.16 -11.81
C GLY A 78 -21.10 1.33 -10.61
N ALA A 79 -21.06 0.03 -10.80
CA ALA A 79 -20.58 -0.94 -9.82
C ALA A 79 -19.40 -1.73 -10.40
N GLY A 80 -18.54 -2.25 -9.53
CA GLY A 80 -17.43 -3.08 -9.98
C GLY A 80 -16.65 -3.69 -8.84
N PHE A 81 -15.60 -4.40 -9.22
CA PHE A 81 -14.66 -5.01 -8.29
C PHE A 81 -13.22 -4.88 -8.77
N ASP A 82 -12.28 -4.96 -7.84
CA ASP A 82 -10.84 -5.05 -8.12
C ASP A 82 -10.23 -6.09 -7.17
N MET A 83 -9.66 -7.16 -7.73
CA MET A 83 -8.97 -8.23 -7.01
C MET A 83 -7.53 -8.29 -7.54
N GLU A 84 -6.53 -8.10 -6.67
CA GLU A 84 -5.12 -8.08 -7.03
C GLU A 84 -4.29 -8.91 -6.06
N ALA A 85 -3.58 -9.92 -6.60
CA ALA A 85 -2.69 -10.80 -5.87
C ALA A 85 -1.22 -10.45 -6.15
N GLY A 86 -0.41 -10.32 -5.11
CA GLY A 86 1.03 -10.16 -5.22
C GLY A 86 1.70 -11.51 -5.52
N LEU A 87 2.73 -11.46 -6.37
CA LEU A 87 3.52 -12.61 -6.79
C LEU A 87 4.98 -12.44 -6.39
N ASN A 88 5.60 -13.51 -5.94
CA ASN A 88 7.04 -13.70 -5.94
C ASN A 88 7.39 -14.40 -7.26
N ALA A 89 7.59 -13.61 -8.30
CA ALA A 89 7.70 -14.10 -9.67
C ALA A 89 8.95 -14.94 -9.92
N ASP A 90 9.98 -14.80 -9.07
CA ASP A 90 11.22 -15.59 -9.06
C ASP A 90 11.00 -17.03 -8.59
N THR A 91 10.01 -17.28 -7.75
CA THR A 91 9.69 -18.60 -7.17
C THR A 91 8.33 -19.13 -7.60
N GLY A 92 7.48 -18.31 -8.26
CA GLY A 92 6.13 -18.67 -8.66
C GLY A 92 5.13 -18.72 -7.49
N THR A 93 5.48 -18.21 -6.30
CA THR A 93 4.61 -18.25 -5.11
C THR A 93 3.79 -16.96 -4.97
N GLY A 94 2.64 -17.05 -4.27
CA GLY A 94 1.85 -15.90 -3.86
C GLY A 94 2.38 -15.24 -2.60
N GLN A 95 1.84 -14.04 -2.30
CA GLN A 95 2.13 -13.28 -1.09
C GLN A 95 0.97 -13.38 -0.11
N VAL A 96 1.26 -13.45 1.18
CA VAL A 96 0.27 -13.62 2.25
C VAL A 96 -0.61 -12.39 2.47
N SER A 97 -1.84 -12.63 2.95
CA SER A 97 -2.80 -11.60 3.37
C SER A 97 -2.92 -11.55 4.89
N ASN A 98 -3.12 -10.38 5.45
CA ASN A 98 -3.54 -10.22 6.84
C ASN A 98 -5.07 -10.08 6.89
N THR A 99 -5.74 -10.89 7.71
CA THR A 99 -7.21 -11.03 7.68
C THR A 99 -7.94 -10.14 8.67
N ASN A 100 -7.31 -9.75 9.80
CA ASN A 100 -7.99 -9.02 10.89
C ASN A 100 -7.24 -7.74 11.33
N ASN A 101 -6.29 -7.25 10.51
CA ASN A 101 -5.51 -6.03 10.78
C ASN A 101 -4.66 -6.10 12.07
N GLN A 102 -4.37 -7.30 12.56
CA GLN A 102 -3.58 -7.57 13.77
C GLN A 102 -2.44 -8.54 13.44
N PRO A 103 -1.39 -8.63 14.26
CA PRO A 103 -0.32 -9.61 14.08
C PRO A 103 -0.83 -11.06 14.03
N SER A 104 -1.89 -11.39 14.78
CA SER A 104 -2.52 -12.71 14.81
C SER A 104 -3.21 -13.11 13.49
N GLY A 105 -3.61 -12.12 12.68
CA GLY A 105 -4.24 -12.36 11.38
C GLY A 105 -3.24 -12.41 10.22
N ALA A 106 -1.96 -12.25 10.49
CA ALA A 106 -0.91 -12.58 9.56
C ALA A 106 -0.86 -14.11 9.45
N THR A 107 -1.75 -14.66 8.63
CA THR A 107 -1.68 -16.08 8.32
C THR A 107 -0.31 -16.34 7.71
N SER A 108 0.50 -17.08 8.42
CA SER A 108 1.66 -17.76 7.87
C SER A 108 1.14 -18.81 6.87
N ASN A 109 0.65 -18.34 5.71
CA ASN A 109 0.49 -19.21 4.56
C ASN A 109 1.89 -19.57 4.08
N SER A 110 2.55 -20.42 4.85
CA SER A 110 3.82 -21.07 4.51
C SER A 110 3.71 -21.87 3.20
N SER A 111 2.52 -22.04 2.67
CA SER A 111 2.24 -22.76 1.44
C SER A 111 2.51 -21.97 0.16
N GLY A 112 2.81 -20.66 0.22
CA GLY A 112 2.97 -19.83 -0.98
C GLY A 112 1.72 -19.72 -1.85
N ALA A 113 0.54 -19.95 -1.27
CA ALA A 113 -0.73 -19.89 -1.96
C ALA A 113 -1.01 -18.48 -2.52
N LEU A 114 -1.68 -18.43 -3.66
CA LEU A 114 -2.14 -17.18 -4.24
C LEU A 114 -3.25 -16.58 -3.36
N THR A 115 -3.04 -15.38 -2.85
CA THR A 115 -4.06 -14.63 -2.11
C THR A 115 -4.23 -13.25 -2.71
N PHE A 116 -5.43 -12.69 -2.67
CA PHE A 116 -5.66 -11.32 -3.11
C PHE A 116 -5.23 -10.30 -2.04
N ASN A 117 -3.97 -10.42 -1.63
CA ASN A 117 -3.38 -9.66 -0.53
C ASN A 117 -3.24 -8.16 -0.80
N ARG A 118 -3.27 -7.75 -2.08
CA ARG A 118 -3.06 -6.36 -2.48
C ARG A 118 -4.37 -5.56 -2.49
N LYS A 119 -5.40 -6.09 -3.17
CA LYS A 119 -6.76 -5.57 -3.24
C LYS A 119 -7.75 -6.71 -3.32
N SER A 120 -8.89 -6.54 -2.70
CA SER A 120 -10.05 -7.43 -2.82
C SER A 120 -11.27 -6.66 -2.36
N PHE A 121 -11.88 -5.88 -3.26
CA PHE A 121 -13.03 -5.05 -2.91
C PHE A 121 -14.07 -4.97 -4.02
N LEU A 122 -15.33 -4.76 -3.60
CA LEU A 122 -16.43 -4.26 -4.42
C LEU A 122 -16.52 -2.75 -4.27
N TYR A 123 -17.02 -2.08 -5.31
CA TYR A 123 -17.29 -0.65 -5.22
C TYR A 123 -18.59 -0.26 -5.92
N LEU A 124 -19.20 0.80 -5.39
CA LEU A 124 -20.26 1.56 -6.04
C LEU A 124 -19.76 2.98 -6.28
N ARG A 125 -19.85 3.45 -7.51
CA ARG A 125 -19.36 4.76 -7.93
C ARG A 125 -20.49 5.61 -8.47
N SER A 126 -20.47 6.90 -8.11
CA SER A 126 -21.28 7.95 -8.71
C SER A 126 -20.35 9.07 -9.22
N GLN A 127 -20.62 9.62 -10.38
CA GLN A 127 -19.85 10.76 -10.90
C GLN A 127 -19.93 11.98 -9.99
N SER A 128 -21.07 12.21 -9.33
CA SER A 128 -21.31 13.37 -8.47
C SER A 128 -21.03 13.12 -7.00
N LEU A 129 -21.22 11.88 -6.50
CA LEU A 129 -21.08 11.54 -5.08
C LEU A 129 -19.77 10.85 -4.72
N GLY A 130 -18.98 10.42 -5.72
CA GLY A 130 -17.73 9.69 -5.50
C GLY A 130 -17.91 8.18 -5.45
N GLU A 131 -17.06 7.48 -4.71
CA GLU A 131 -16.97 6.01 -4.73
C GLU A 131 -16.91 5.45 -3.31
N ILE A 132 -17.73 4.45 -3.03
CA ILE A 132 -17.68 3.64 -1.80
C ILE A 132 -17.06 2.28 -2.17
N ARG A 133 -16.12 1.81 -1.35
CA ARG A 133 -15.42 0.52 -1.47
C ARG A 133 -15.67 -0.35 -0.25
N LEU A 134 -15.86 -1.63 -0.45
CA LEU A 134 -16.06 -2.63 0.61
C LEU A 134 -15.09 -3.78 0.42
N GLY A 135 -14.18 -4.01 1.37
CA GLY A 135 -13.23 -5.11 1.33
C GLY A 135 -11.80 -4.71 1.73
N ARG A 136 -10.79 -5.30 1.09
CA ARG A 136 -9.39 -5.03 1.36
C ARG A 136 -8.83 -4.02 0.37
N ASP A 137 -8.27 -2.92 0.88
CA ASP A 137 -7.67 -1.87 0.04
C ASP A 137 -6.47 -1.23 0.75
N TYR A 138 -5.78 -0.35 0.04
CA TYR A 138 -4.70 0.48 0.56
C TYR A 138 -5.21 1.55 1.52
N THR A 139 -4.46 1.77 2.60
CA THR A 139 -4.78 2.85 3.56
C THR A 139 -4.57 4.22 2.91
N PRO A 140 -5.41 5.22 3.24
CA PRO A 140 -5.27 6.57 2.67
C PRO A 140 -3.89 7.19 2.93
N ALA A 141 -3.30 6.99 4.11
CA ALA A 141 -1.96 7.51 4.43
C ALA A 141 -0.86 6.88 3.57
N PHE A 142 -0.97 5.58 3.25
CA PHE A 142 0.01 4.92 2.38
C PHE A 142 0.01 5.47 0.96
N TRP A 143 -1.12 5.96 0.45
CA TRP A 143 -1.15 6.55 -0.89
C TRP A 143 -0.19 7.72 -1.06
N ASN A 144 0.02 8.55 -0.02
CA ASN A 144 1.04 9.59 -0.08
C ASN A 144 2.45 8.98 -0.15
N MET A 145 2.76 7.99 0.69
CA MET A 145 4.05 7.29 0.66
C MET A 145 4.35 6.68 -0.71
N PHE A 146 3.33 6.22 -1.42
CA PHE A 146 3.48 5.58 -2.73
C PHE A 146 3.54 6.58 -3.89
N LEU A 147 2.71 7.63 -3.88
CA LEU A 147 2.58 8.57 -5.00
C LEU A 147 3.74 9.55 -5.07
N TYR A 148 4.31 9.90 -3.91
CA TYR A 148 5.38 10.87 -3.79
C TYR A 148 6.76 10.23 -3.59
N ASP A 149 6.88 8.95 -3.91
CA ASP A 149 8.13 8.22 -3.99
C ASP A 149 8.50 7.98 -5.46
N PRO A 150 9.68 8.43 -5.96
CA PRO A 150 10.11 8.21 -7.34
C PRO A 150 10.20 6.74 -7.73
N PHE A 151 10.53 5.87 -6.79
CA PHE A 151 10.70 4.43 -7.03
C PHE A 151 9.43 3.63 -6.75
N ARG A 152 8.63 4.02 -5.76
CA ARG A 152 7.40 3.34 -5.33
C ARG A 152 7.58 1.92 -4.79
N VAL A 153 8.46 1.13 -5.41
CA VAL A 153 8.83 -0.26 -5.01
C VAL A 153 10.32 -0.49 -5.28
N GLY A 154 10.82 -1.68 -4.98
CA GLY A 154 12.22 -2.05 -5.19
C GLY A 154 13.16 -1.48 -4.13
N VAL A 155 14.47 -1.65 -4.38
CA VAL A 155 15.49 -1.19 -3.44
C VAL A 155 15.53 0.32 -3.26
N GLY A 156 15.09 1.09 -4.25
CA GLY A 156 15.01 2.55 -4.19
C GLY A 156 13.86 3.10 -3.33
N MET A 157 12.84 2.27 -3.03
CA MET A 157 11.62 2.68 -2.33
C MET A 157 11.91 3.24 -0.93
N SER A 158 11.32 4.38 -0.61
CA SER A 158 11.45 5.02 0.70
C SER A 158 10.45 4.50 1.73
N ALA A 159 9.30 3.98 1.28
CA ALA A 159 8.28 3.40 2.16
C ALA A 159 8.77 2.16 2.95
N HIS A 160 10.03 1.69 2.74
CA HIS A 160 10.64 0.64 3.55
C HIS A 160 10.69 1.00 5.05
N VAL A 161 10.63 2.28 5.42
CA VAL A 161 10.52 2.74 6.83
C VAL A 161 9.24 2.25 7.50
N LEU A 162 8.23 1.86 6.72
CA LEU A 162 6.98 1.30 7.22
C LEU A 162 7.06 -0.20 7.51
N HIS A 163 8.09 -0.89 7.03
CA HIS A 163 8.24 -2.32 7.27
C HIS A 163 8.54 -2.59 8.74
N GLY A 164 7.80 -3.54 9.30
CA GLY A 164 7.91 -3.92 10.71
C GLY A 164 7.21 -2.95 11.67
N THR A 165 6.61 -1.84 11.20
CA THR A 165 5.92 -0.89 12.07
C THR A 165 4.53 -1.39 12.46
N THR A 166 3.73 -1.83 11.49
CA THR A 166 2.47 -2.55 11.71
C THR A 166 2.03 -3.29 10.45
N VAL A 167 1.16 -4.27 10.62
CA VAL A 167 0.55 -5.04 9.52
C VAL A 167 -0.36 -4.21 8.61
N THR A 168 -0.84 -3.06 9.09
CA THR A 168 -1.72 -2.14 8.36
C THR A 168 -0.98 -0.97 7.72
N SER A 169 0.35 -0.96 7.73
CA SER A 169 1.17 0.13 7.15
C SER A 169 0.80 0.45 5.72
N PHE A 170 0.43 -0.57 4.95
CA PHE A 170 0.11 -0.45 3.53
C PHE A 170 -1.37 -0.62 3.23
N ARG A 171 -2.03 -1.60 3.86
CA ARG A 171 -3.39 -2.06 3.54
C ARG A 171 -4.14 -2.49 4.76
N ALA A 172 -5.47 -2.37 4.70
CA ALA A 172 -6.38 -2.90 5.72
C ALA A 172 -7.39 -3.84 5.08
N SER A 173 -7.71 -4.95 5.78
CA SER A 173 -8.81 -5.85 5.47
C SER A 173 -10.09 -5.36 6.15
N ASN A 174 -11.25 -5.87 5.71
CA ASN A 174 -12.54 -5.63 6.32
C ASN A 174 -12.88 -4.13 6.37
N SER A 175 -12.54 -3.41 5.28
CA SER A 175 -12.66 -1.96 5.24
C SER A 175 -13.89 -1.47 4.49
N VAL A 176 -14.37 -0.31 4.92
CA VAL A 176 -15.27 0.57 4.20
C VAL A 176 -14.48 1.82 3.85
N GLY A 177 -14.30 2.06 2.56
CA GLY A 177 -13.58 3.20 2.02
C GLY A 177 -14.50 4.16 1.28
N TYR A 178 -14.17 5.45 1.29
CA TYR A 178 -14.82 6.47 0.47
C TYR A 178 -13.77 7.29 -0.27
N LEU A 179 -14.03 7.57 -1.54
CA LEU A 179 -13.26 8.47 -2.39
C LEU A 179 -14.19 9.54 -2.93
N SER A 180 -13.83 10.81 -2.77
CA SER A 180 -14.60 11.94 -3.32
C SER A 180 -14.62 11.92 -4.86
N PRO A 181 -15.55 12.61 -5.51
CA PRO A 181 -15.55 12.79 -6.96
C PRO A 181 -14.20 13.28 -7.48
N GLY A 182 -13.83 12.88 -8.70
CA GLY A 182 -12.53 13.22 -9.30
C GLY A 182 -11.37 12.32 -8.88
N CYS A 183 -11.57 11.40 -7.94
CA CYS A 183 -10.59 10.37 -7.59
C CYS A 183 -10.88 9.05 -8.33
N SER A 184 -9.81 8.44 -8.85
CA SER A 184 -9.84 7.07 -9.38
C SER A 184 -8.64 6.32 -8.79
N GLY A 185 -8.85 5.68 -7.64
CA GLY A 185 -7.74 5.08 -6.90
C GLY A 185 -6.84 6.14 -6.26
N PRO A 186 -5.50 6.08 -6.44
CA PRO A 186 -4.57 7.02 -5.81
C PRO A 186 -4.57 8.43 -6.41
N GLY A 187 -4.90 8.56 -7.69
CA GLY A 187 -4.88 9.84 -8.41
C GLY A 187 -6.20 10.59 -8.23
N CYS A 188 -6.12 11.88 -7.91
CA CYS A 188 -7.28 12.77 -7.75
C CYS A 188 -7.06 14.08 -8.48
N LYS A 189 -8.15 14.74 -8.91
CA LYS A 189 -8.14 16.05 -9.56
C LYS A 189 -8.98 17.04 -8.74
N GLY A 190 -8.50 18.29 -8.65
CA GLY A 190 -9.16 19.31 -7.81
C GLY A 190 -9.01 19.02 -6.32
N LEU A 191 -9.85 19.61 -5.50
CA LEU A 191 -9.97 19.27 -4.08
C LEU A 191 -10.50 17.84 -3.95
N PHE A 192 -9.88 17.07 -3.07
CA PHE A 192 -10.28 15.69 -2.85
C PHE A 192 -10.19 15.27 -1.39
N PHE A 193 -10.98 14.26 -1.07
CA PHE A 193 -10.99 13.57 0.20
C PHE A 193 -11.07 12.05 -0.02
N GLN A 194 -10.36 11.30 0.80
CA GLN A 194 -10.45 9.85 0.91
C GLN A 194 -10.54 9.48 2.38
N GLY A 195 -11.46 8.59 2.72
CA GLY A 195 -11.64 8.08 4.08
C GLY A 195 -11.68 6.56 4.11
N MET A 196 -11.29 5.97 5.23
CA MET A 196 -11.37 4.53 5.46
C MET A 196 -11.64 4.22 6.92
N ILE A 197 -12.54 3.26 7.14
CA ILE A 197 -12.71 2.58 8.43
C ILE A 197 -12.53 1.09 8.16
N ALA A 198 -11.78 0.38 9.00
CA ALA A 198 -11.66 -1.06 8.90
C ALA A 198 -11.90 -1.73 10.26
N PHE A 199 -12.38 -2.97 10.22
CA PHE A 199 -12.78 -3.73 11.41
C PHE A 199 -11.74 -4.79 11.74
N GLY A 200 -11.43 -4.97 13.04
CA GLY A 200 -10.56 -6.04 13.54
C GLY A 200 -11.27 -7.37 13.73
N GLU A 201 -12.62 -7.37 13.66
CA GLU A 201 -13.51 -8.56 13.76
C GLU A 201 -13.30 -9.39 15.02
N ASN A 202 -12.95 -8.76 16.13
CA ASN A 202 -12.85 -9.45 17.42
C ASN A 202 -14.23 -9.63 18.03
N SER A 203 -14.48 -10.82 18.59
CA SER A 203 -15.79 -11.24 19.12
C SER A 203 -16.25 -10.56 20.40
N GLY A 204 -15.36 -9.88 21.13
CA GLY A 204 -15.70 -9.20 22.38
C GLY A 204 -14.51 -8.99 23.32
N GLY A 205 -14.81 -8.61 24.57
CA GLY A 205 -13.80 -8.41 25.61
C GLY A 205 -13.03 -7.09 25.50
N PRO A 206 -11.95 -6.92 26.30
CA PRO A 206 -11.16 -5.69 26.37
C PRO A 206 -10.47 -5.37 25.04
N ASP A 207 -10.20 -6.37 24.20
CA ASP A 207 -9.47 -6.25 22.95
C ASP A 207 -10.36 -6.13 21.72
N ARG A 208 -11.67 -5.98 21.89
CA ARG A 208 -12.65 -5.93 20.79
C ARG A 208 -12.36 -4.86 19.74
N GLN A 209 -11.59 -3.83 20.09
CA GLN A 209 -11.24 -2.74 19.18
C GLN A 209 -9.89 -2.94 18.46
N ASN A 210 -9.09 -3.93 18.88
CA ASN A 210 -7.81 -4.20 18.25
C ASN A 210 -7.99 -4.51 16.77
N GLY A 211 -7.09 -3.97 15.93
CA GLY A 211 -7.17 -4.12 14.47
C GLY A 211 -8.20 -3.20 13.79
N ARG A 212 -8.91 -2.33 14.52
CA ARG A 212 -9.69 -1.26 13.88
C ARG A 212 -8.75 -0.23 13.29
N VAL A 213 -9.06 0.17 12.06
CA VAL A 213 -8.27 1.17 11.33
C VAL A 213 -9.14 2.36 11.01
N TYR A 214 -8.62 3.55 11.23
CA TYR A 214 -9.18 4.81 10.78
C TYR A 214 -8.15 5.50 9.90
N GLY A 215 -8.52 5.88 8.69
CA GLY A 215 -7.63 6.54 7.77
C GLY A 215 -8.31 7.67 7.02
N ALA A 216 -7.58 8.73 6.75
CA ALA A 216 -8.03 9.82 5.90
C ALA A 216 -6.88 10.40 5.09
N ARG A 217 -7.20 10.93 3.93
CA ARG A 217 -6.31 11.68 3.05
C ARG A 217 -7.10 12.79 2.40
N ALA A 218 -6.53 13.99 2.40
CA ALA A 218 -7.12 15.14 1.73
C ALA A 218 -6.02 15.92 0.98
N GLY A 219 -6.39 16.59 -0.08
CA GLY A 219 -5.43 17.35 -0.86
C GLY A 219 -6.04 18.02 -2.08
N TYR A 220 -5.13 18.47 -2.95
CA TYR A 220 -5.48 19.11 -4.21
C TYR A 220 -4.61 18.53 -5.34
N GLY A 221 -5.26 18.06 -6.40
CA GLY A 221 -4.61 17.60 -7.63
C GLY A 221 -4.74 18.66 -8.74
N GLY A 222 -3.67 19.42 -8.95
CA GLY A 222 -3.57 20.43 -9.99
C GLY A 222 -3.00 19.89 -11.31
N LYS A 223 -2.77 20.80 -12.26
CA LYS A 223 -2.19 20.46 -13.56
C LYS A 223 -0.70 20.14 -13.44
N ASN A 224 0.05 21.01 -12.77
CA ASN A 224 1.51 20.91 -12.67
C ASN A 224 1.98 20.67 -11.24
N TRP A 225 1.10 20.74 -10.25
CA TRP A 225 1.42 20.47 -8.86
C TRP A 225 0.27 19.75 -8.18
N ASP A 226 0.60 18.96 -7.22
CA ASP A 226 -0.34 18.32 -6.32
C ASP A 226 0.24 18.27 -4.91
N ALA A 227 -0.65 18.30 -3.91
CA ALA A 227 -0.27 18.17 -2.51
C ALA A 227 -1.35 17.44 -1.73
N ALA A 228 -0.95 16.68 -0.73
CA ALA A 228 -1.86 15.94 0.11
C ALA A 228 -1.32 15.74 1.52
N VAL A 229 -2.22 15.68 2.48
CA VAL A 229 -1.98 15.20 3.85
C VAL A 229 -2.68 13.86 4.03
N GLY A 230 -2.07 12.96 4.79
CA GLY A 230 -2.60 11.63 5.06
C GLY A 230 -2.39 11.24 6.51
N LEU A 231 -3.37 10.54 7.06
CA LEU A 231 -3.31 9.98 8.40
C LEU A 231 -3.94 8.59 8.42
N ALA A 232 -3.44 7.72 9.28
CA ALA A 232 -4.05 6.43 9.58
C ALA A 232 -3.71 6.04 11.02
N THR A 233 -4.66 5.43 11.72
CA THR A 233 -4.46 4.87 13.05
C THR A 233 -5.00 3.46 13.08
N THR A 234 -4.24 2.54 13.70
CA THR A 234 -4.68 1.16 13.95
C THR A 234 -4.68 0.94 15.46
N LEU A 235 -5.84 0.63 16.00
CA LEU A 235 -6.01 0.43 17.43
C LEU A 235 -5.36 -0.90 17.88
N ASN A 236 -4.57 -0.84 18.96
CA ASN A 236 -3.97 -2.00 19.59
C ASN A 236 -3.74 -1.75 21.09
N LYS A 237 -4.64 -2.22 21.90
CA LYS A 237 -4.60 -1.99 23.36
C LYS A 237 -3.38 -2.63 24.06
N ALA A 238 -2.86 -3.71 23.51
CA ALA A 238 -1.74 -4.44 24.14
C ALA A 238 -0.37 -3.79 23.86
N ALA A 239 -0.26 -3.01 22.77
CA ALA A 239 1.00 -2.44 22.30
C ALA A 239 0.91 -0.94 21.99
N ASP A 240 -0.11 -0.26 22.50
CA ASP A 240 -0.54 1.08 22.10
C ASP A 240 -0.92 1.17 20.61
N ASP A 241 -1.58 2.26 20.23
CA ASP A 241 -2.07 2.44 18.86
C ASP A 241 -0.91 2.77 17.92
N TYR A 242 -0.93 2.15 16.76
CA TYR A 242 -0.08 2.55 15.68
C TYR A 242 -0.68 3.74 14.91
N ALA A 243 0.11 4.77 14.63
CA ALA A 243 -0.35 5.92 13.87
C ALA A 243 0.66 6.33 12.79
N GLN A 244 0.14 6.77 11.64
CA GLN A 244 0.88 7.36 10.54
C GLN A 244 0.36 8.76 10.25
N TYR A 245 1.27 9.71 10.14
CA TYR A 245 0.97 11.08 9.71
C TYR A 245 1.97 11.46 8.62
N ASN A 246 1.47 11.97 7.52
CA ASN A 246 2.37 12.44 6.46
C ASN A 246 1.76 13.60 5.67
N ALA A 247 2.63 14.39 5.06
CA ALA A 247 2.30 15.42 4.10
C ALA A 247 3.26 15.32 2.93
N ALA A 248 2.75 15.52 1.73
CA ALA A 248 3.54 15.40 0.53
C ALA A 248 3.08 16.38 -0.54
N ALA A 249 4.00 16.75 -1.42
CA ALA A 249 3.72 17.56 -2.60
C ALA A 249 4.58 17.12 -3.78
N SER A 250 4.09 17.38 -4.97
CA SER A 250 4.88 17.21 -6.19
C SER A 250 4.69 18.40 -7.14
N TYR A 251 5.72 18.63 -7.95
CA TYR A 251 5.72 19.64 -8.99
C TYR A 251 6.25 19.07 -10.30
N LEU A 252 5.51 19.29 -11.38
CA LEU A 252 5.86 18.90 -12.73
C LEU A 252 6.42 20.12 -13.46
N TRP A 253 7.72 20.11 -13.75
CA TRP A 253 8.39 21.12 -14.56
C TRP A 253 8.75 20.49 -15.91
N GLN A 254 8.10 20.96 -16.97
CA GLN A 254 8.14 20.27 -18.25
C GLN A 254 7.74 18.79 -18.08
N ASP A 255 8.66 17.86 -18.34
CA ASP A 255 8.45 16.42 -18.17
C ASP A 255 9.16 15.85 -16.91
N HIS A 256 9.79 16.71 -16.11
CA HIS A 256 10.52 16.34 -14.89
C HIS A 256 9.63 16.49 -13.68
N LYS A 257 9.55 15.46 -12.84
CA LYS A 257 8.73 15.49 -11.63
C LYS A 257 9.61 15.59 -10.38
N PHE A 258 9.35 16.59 -9.55
CA PHE A 258 9.96 16.77 -8.23
C PHE A 258 8.96 16.44 -7.13
N MET A 259 9.42 15.86 -6.04
CA MET A 259 8.56 15.36 -4.97
C MET A 259 9.19 15.65 -3.61
N VAL A 260 8.33 15.97 -2.64
CA VAL A 260 8.70 16.06 -1.22
C VAL A 260 7.68 15.30 -0.40
N LEU A 261 8.17 14.61 0.63
CA LEU A 261 7.36 13.85 1.57
C LEU A 261 7.95 14.05 2.96
N VAL A 262 7.10 14.31 3.94
CA VAL A 262 7.48 14.37 5.36
C VAL A 262 6.47 13.57 6.17
N GLY A 263 6.89 12.98 7.27
CA GLY A 263 5.96 12.24 8.10
C GLY A 263 6.53 11.79 9.44
N GLU A 264 5.61 11.27 10.25
CA GLU A 264 5.87 10.64 11.52
C GLU A 264 5.04 9.37 11.63
N ASN A 265 5.69 8.26 11.98
CA ASN A 265 5.02 7.04 12.38
C ASN A 265 5.20 6.88 13.89
N ARG A 266 4.10 6.60 14.58
CA ARG A 266 4.10 6.19 15.99
C ARG A 266 3.83 4.71 16.02
N THR A 267 4.78 4.00 16.58
CA THR A 267 4.66 2.57 16.81
C THR A 267 4.32 2.44 18.28
N GLY A 268 3.19 1.88 18.61
CA GLY A 268 2.90 1.57 20.01
C GLY A 268 4.04 0.77 20.63
N ASN A 269 4.14 0.83 21.94
CA ASN A 269 5.21 0.24 22.71
C ASN A 269 5.58 -1.16 22.22
N ARG A 270 6.83 -1.34 21.72
CA ARG A 270 7.50 -2.62 21.46
C ARG A 270 7.19 -3.33 20.14
N ILE A 271 7.58 -2.77 19.07
CA ILE A 271 8.09 -3.64 18.02
C ILE A 271 9.57 -3.91 18.35
N ALA A 272 9.87 -5.12 18.72
CA ALA A 272 11.21 -5.56 19.18
C ALA A 272 12.35 -5.27 18.19
N THR A 273 12.03 -4.98 16.94
CA THR A 273 12.96 -4.57 15.87
C THR A 273 13.28 -3.08 15.86
N LEU A 274 12.64 -2.27 16.71
CA LEU A 274 12.83 -0.83 16.75
C LEU A 274 13.42 -0.30 18.06
N ASP A 275 14.10 -1.14 18.86
CA ASP A 275 14.84 -0.78 20.07
C ASP A 275 14.13 0.24 20.98
N ASN A 276 12.86 -0.03 21.34
CA ASN A 276 12.03 0.81 22.19
C ASN A 276 11.73 2.23 21.67
N ALA A 277 12.03 2.55 20.42
CA ALA A 277 11.57 3.81 19.83
C ALA A 277 10.07 3.72 19.54
N ASP A 278 9.29 4.63 20.10
CA ASP A 278 7.85 4.73 19.86
C ASP A 278 7.52 5.64 18.67
N ARG A 279 8.50 6.37 18.14
CA ARG A 279 8.32 7.39 17.12
C ARG A 279 9.46 7.40 16.11
N VAL A 280 9.07 7.41 14.83
CA VAL A 280 9.98 7.52 13.68
C VAL A 280 9.55 8.72 12.85
N ARG A 281 10.41 9.72 12.72
CA ARG A 281 10.23 10.88 11.84
C ARG A 281 11.05 10.71 10.58
N PHE A 282 10.50 11.11 9.46
CA PHE A 282 11.20 11.01 8.19
C PHE A 282 10.85 12.17 7.26
N TRP A 283 11.77 12.46 6.35
CA TRP A 283 11.52 13.32 5.20
C TRP A 283 12.28 12.78 3.99
N GLN A 284 11.75 13.07 2.83
CA GLN A 284 12.27 12.62 1.55
C GLN A 284 12.23 13.76 0.53
N LEU A 285 13.29 13.84 -0.28
CA LEU A 285 13.31 14.55 -1.55
C LEU A 285 13.42 13.52 -2.67
N GLY A 286 12.61 13.70 -3.71
CA GLY A 286 12.57 12.79 -4.84
C GLY A 286 12.48 13.53 -6.16
N ALA A 287 13.02 12.92 -7.21
CA ALA A 287 12.87 13.41 -8.57
C ALA A 287 12.74 12.24 -9.56
N VAL A 288 12.00 12.47 -10.62
CA VAL A 288 12.03 11.63 -11.83
C VAL A 288 12.44 12.52 -12.98
N TRP A 289 13.67 12.37 -13.44
CA TRP A 289 14.20 13.13 -14.54
C TRP A 289 13.94 12.40 -15.86
N LYS A 290 13.26 13.04 -16.79
CA LYS A 290 12.97 12.48 -18.11
C LYS A 290 14.19 12.61 -19.01
N VAL A 291 14.57 11.52 -19.70
CA VAL A 291 15.70 11.47 -20.63
C VAL A 291 15.20 10.94 -21.97
N GLY A 292 15.12 11.83 -22.95
CA GLY A 292 14.56 11.47 -24.25
C GLY A 292 13.13 10.91 -24.16
N ALA A 293 12.70 10.20 -25.18
CA ALA A 293 11.34 9.63 -25.26
C ALA A 293 11.13 8.40 -24.36
N ALA A 294 12.17 7.61 -24.14
CA ALA A 294 12.07 6.29 -23.51
C ALA A 294 12.67 6.22 -22.08
N GLY A 295 13.56 7.13 -21.72
CA GLY A 295 14.33 7.06 -20.48
C GLY A 295 13.73 7.86 -19.33
N ASN A 296 13.91 7.34 -18.08
CA ASN A 296 13.64 8.05 -16.84
C ASN A 296 14.72 7.74 -15.83
N ILE A 297 15.16 8.75 -15.09
CA ILE A 297 16.11 8.62 -13.98
C ILE A 297 15.35 8.96 -12.68
N PRO A 298 14.83 7.98 -11.94
CA PRO A 298 14.35 8.20 -10.59
C PRO A 298 15.52 8.41 -9.64
N MET A 299 15.39 9.38 -8.74
CA MET A 299 16.35 9.71 -7.69
C MET A 299 15.62 10.00 -6.40
N SER A 300 16.15 9.55 -5.28
CA SER A 300 15.60 9.90 -3.96
C SER A 300 16.70 10.01 -2.91
N PHE A 301 16.48 10.94 -1.99
CA PHE A 301 17.18 11.02 -0.72
C PHE A 301 16.14 11.01 0.40
N MET A 302 16.35 10.16 1.40
CA MET A 302 15.49 10.08 2.56
C MET A 302 16.31 10.09 3.84
N ARG A 303 15.86 10.83 4.84
CA ARG A 303 16.37 10.76 6.21
C ARG A 303 15.27 10.33 7.16
N LEU A 304 15.61 9.41 8.05
CA LEU A 304 14.79 8.89 9.11
C LEU A 304 15.50 9.12 10.45
N THR A 305 14.76 9.50 11.48
CA THR A 305 15.26 9.62 12.86
C THR A 305 14.31 8.92 13.81
N ARG A 306 14.85 8.26 14.81
CA ARG A 306 14.11 7.66 15.93
C ARG A 306 14.24 8.53 17.16
N ASN A 307 13.26 8.49 18.04
CA ASN A 307 13.31 9.14 19.35
C ASN A 307 13.85 8.22 20.44
N ASP A 308 14.74 7.29 20.11
CA ASP A 308 15.46 6.49 21.09
C ASP A 308 16.52 7.31 21.86
N ALA A 309 17.03 6.78 22.95
CA ALA A 309 18.02 7.44 23.80
C ALA A 309 19.34 7.76 23.06
N SER A 310 19.64 7.03 21.99
CA SER A 310 20.85 7.21 21.17
C SER A 310 20.70 8.19 20.02
N GLY A 311 19.49 8.71 19.78
CA GLY A 311 19.22 9.60 18.65
C GLY A 311 19.49 8.94 17.30
N SER A 312 19.17 7.66 17.19
CA SER A 312 19.47 6.83 16.02
C SER A 312 18.86 7.39 14.75
N SER A 313 19.59 7.32 13.67
CA SER A 313 19.14 7.84 12.35
C SER A 313 19.61 6.97 11.21
N SER A 314 18.90 7.05 10.08
CA SER A 314 19.29 6.40 8.82
C SER A 314 19.10 7.37 7.67
N GLN A 315 20.02 7.35 6.73
CA GLN A 315 19.95 8.06 5.47
C GLN A 315 19.96 7.06 4.33
N LYS A 316 19.05 7.24 3.37
CA LYS A 316 18.96 6.39 2.20
C LYS A 316 19.09 7.22 0.94
N TYR A 317 19.99 6.82 0.09
CA TYR A 317 20.23 7.40 -1.23
C TYR A 317 19.86 6.34 -2.28
N ALA A 318 19.10 6.72 -3.27
CA ALA A 318 18.78 5.84 -4.38
C ALA A 318 18.80 6.59 -5.70
N MET A 319 19.34 5.93 -6.72
CA MET A 319 19.36 6.41 -8.10
C MET A 319 19.14 5.23 -9.03
N GLY A 320 18.33 5.42 -10.07
CA GLY A 320 18.05 4.38 -11.05
C GLY A 320 17.95 4.94 -12.46
N TYR A 321 17.89 4.02 -13.42
CA TYR A 321 17.55 4.30 -14.80
C TYR A 321 16.51 3.29 -15.27
N VAL A 322 15.43 3.77 -15.88
CA VAL A 322 14.37 2.95 -16.48
C VAL A 322 14.29 3.29 -17.96
N HIS A 323 14.52 2.31 -18.81
CA HIS A 323 14.42 2.42 -20.27
C HIS A 323 13.18 1.68 -20.76
N ASN A 324 12.19 2.40 -21.24
CA ASN A 324 10.96 1.81 -21.78
C ASN A 324 11.18 1.33 -23.22
N LEU A 325 11.24 0.03 -23.43
CA LEU A 325 11.30 -0.61 -24.74
C LEU A 325 9.95 -0.48 -25.45
N SER A 326 8.87 -0.44 -24.68
CA SER A 326 7.49 -0.21 -25.15
C SER A 326 6.64 0.36 -24.02
N LYS A 327 5.33 0.58 -24.28
CA LYS A 327 4.36 0.96 -23.24
C LYS A 327 4.24 -0.08 -22.11
N ARG A 328 4.60 -1.34 -22.39
CA ARG A 328 4.44 -2.47 -21.44
C ARG A 328 5.75 -3.04 -20.92
N THR A 329 6.86 -2.87 -21.65
CA THR A 329 8.13 -3.52 -21.34
C THR A 329 9.21 -2.47 -21.06
N ALA A 330 9.96 -2.66 -19.98
CA ALA A 330 11.09 -1.80 -19.62
C ALA A 330 12.24 -2.60 -19.04
N LEU A 331 13.45 -2.15 -19.35
CA LEU A 331 14.68 -2.52 -18.63
C LEU A 331 14.94 -1.48 -17.55
N TYR A 332 15.51 -1.89 -16.44
CA TYR A 332 15.85 -0.95 -15.37
C TYR A 332 17.14 -1.37 -14.64
N GLY A 333 17.80 -0.39 -14.06
CA GLY A 333 18.86 -0.58 -13.08
C GLY A 333 18.67 0.40 -11.93
N THR A 334 18.92 -0.03 -10.69
CA THR A 334 18.77 0.81 -9.50
C THR A 334 19.93 0.53 -8.54
N TYR A 335 20.56 1.58 -8.05
CA TYR A 335 21.53 1.52 -6.97
C TYR A 335 20.98 2.23 -5.74
N THR A 336 21.25 1.64 -4.57
CA THR A 336 20.81 2.19 -3.28
C THR A 336 21.93 2.04 -2.26
N TYR A 337 22.11 3.08 -1.45
CA TYR A 337 23.01 3.11 -0.30
C TYR A 337 22.25 3.57 0.94
N VAL A 338 22.46 2.88 2.07
CA VAL A 338 21.85 3.17 3.37
C VAL A 338 22.97 3.38 4.39
N ASP A 339 23.00 4.57 4.99
CA ASP A 339 23.91 4.96 6.08
C ASP A 339 23.11 4.95 7.39
N ASN A 340 23.36 3.98 8.24
CA ASN A 340 22.73 3.85 9.55
C ASN A 340 23.63 4.41 10.65
N LYS A 341 23.01 4.96 11.72
CA LYS A 341 23.70 5.48 12.92
C LYS A 341 22.96 5.06 14.18
N GLY A 342 23.73 4.85 15.24
CA GLY A 342 23.18 4.40 16.53
C GLY A 342 22.74 2.94 16.48
N SER A 343 21.57 2.64 16.99
CA SER A 343 21.02 1.28 17.06
C SER A 343 20.29 0.83 15.79
N ILE A 344 20.11 1.71 14.79
CA ILE A 344 19.43 1.37 13.55
C ILE A 344 20.29 0.45 12.68
N ASN A 345 19.65 -0.56 12.07
CA ASN A 345 20.26 -1.56 11.21
C ASN A 345 19.40 -1.84 9.96
N LEU A 346 18.88 -0.79 9.33
CA LEU A 346 18.02 -0.94 8.16
C LEU A 346 18.81 -1.50 6.96
N PRO A 347 18.34 -2.59 6.33
CA PRO A 347 18.91 -3.09 5.08
C PRO A 347 18.49 -2.21 3.89
N VAL A 348 19.02 -2.45 2.70
CA VAL A 348 18.64 -1.74 1.48
C VAL A 348 17.17 -1.94 1.10
N ALA A 349 16.64 -3.13 1.37
CA ALA A 349 15.26 -3.52 1.08
C ALA A 349 14.75 -4.53 2.10
N THR A 350 13.44 -4.66 2.17
CA THR A 350 12.70 -5.53 3.10
C THR A 350 11.62 -6.31 2.36
N GLY A 351 10.99 -7.27 3.03
CA GLY A 351 9.98 -8.13 2.42
C GLY A 351 10.57 -9.14 1.43
N SER A 352 9.95 -9.32 0.27
CA SER A 352 10.42 -10.26 -0.77
C SER A 352 11.79 -9.92 -1.36
N LEU A 353 12.22 -8.67 -1.20
CA LEU A 353 13.54 -8.17 -1.63
C LEU A 353 14.57 -8.17 -0.49
N SER A 354 14.31 -8.82 0.65
CA SER A 354 15.13 -8.69 1.85
C SER A 354 16.58 -9.10 1.59
N GLY A 355 17.48 -8.15 1.82
CA GLY A 355 18.94 -8.35 1.80
C GLY A 355 19.48 -8.72 3.18
N PRO A 356 20.83 -8.89 3.30
CA PRO A 356 21.46 -9.04 4.58
C PRO A 356 21.22 -7.79 5.44
N ILE A 357 21.01 -8.00 6.74
CA ILE A 357 20.76 -6.94 7.72
C ILE A 357 22.13 -6.51 8.30
N PRO A 358 22.49 -5.22 8.24
CA PRO A 358 23.75 -4.75 8.79
C PRO A 358 23.78 -4.85 10.32
N VAL A 359 24.97 -4.79 10.90
CA VAL A 359 25.12 -4.57 12.35
C VAL A 359 24.50 -3.21 12.73
N PRO A 360 24.11 -2.99 14.00
CA PRO A 360 23.63 -1.69 14.46
C PRO A 360 24.61 -0.57 14.07
N GLY A 361 24.09 0.50 13.45
CA GLY A 361 24.90 1.61 12.92
C GLY A 361 25.68 1.30 11.63
N GLY A 362 25.65 0.06 11.14
CA GLY A 362 26.37 -0.37 9.93
C GLY A 362 25.65 0.00 8.64
N ASN A 363 26.41 0.11 7.57
CA ASN A 363 25.95 0.51 6.25
C ASN A 363 25.43 -0.67 5.42
N ALA A 364 24.56 -0.37 4.46
CA ALA A 364 24.11 -1.34 3.47
C ALA A 364 24.09 -0.72 2.07
N SER A 365 24.35 -1.53 1.04
CA SER A 365 24.26 -1.11 -0.36
C SER A 365 23.62 -2.19 -1.21
N GLY A 366 22.98 -1.81 -2.29
CA GLY A 366 22.31 -2.75 -3.18
C GLY A 366 22.22 -2.24 -4.61
N PHE A 367 22.27 -3.20 -5.53
CA PHE A 367 22.10 -2.96 -6.95
C PHE A 367 21.12 -3.97 -7.52
N ASP A 368 20.16 -3.48 -8.33
CA ASP A 368 19.20 -4.27 -9.10
C ASP A 368 19.36 -3.97 -10.59
N LEU A 369 19.30 -5.02 -11.42
CA LEU A 369 19.20 -4.93 -12.87
C LEU A 369 18.10 -5.88 -13.33
N GLY A 370 17.05 -5.37 -13.99
CA GLY A 370 15.91 -6.21 -14.29
C GLY A 370 15.11 -5.82 -15.54
N LEU A 371 14.15 -6.68 -15.80
CA LEU A 371 13.16 -6.58 -16.88
C LEU A 371 11.76 -6.61 -16.28
N ARG A 372 10.94 -5.65 -16.66
CA ARG A 372 9.51 -5.58 -16.30
C ARG A 372 8.67 -5.69 -17.55
N HIS A 373 7.60 -6.52 -17.47
CA HIS A 373 6.57 -6.61 -18.50
C HIS A 373 5.18 -6.51 -17.86
N SER A 374 4.32 -5.66 -18.44
CA SER A 374 2.91 -5.49 -18.02
C SER A 374 1.98 -6.05 -19.09
N PHE A 375 0.92 -6.75 -18.72
CA PHE A 375 -0.04 -7.36 -19.62
C PHE A 375 -1.49 -7.04 -19.22
#